data_20f59f56e2184286324d9f9d7891cd17
#
_entry.id   20f59f56e2184286324d9f9d7891cd17
#
_cell.length_a   1.000
_cell.length_b   1.000
_cell.length_c   1.000
_cell.angle_alpha   90.00
_cell.angle_beta   90.00
_cell.angle_gamma   90.00
#
_symmetry.space_group_name_H-M   'P 1'
#
loop_
_entity.id
_entity.type
_entity.pdbx_description
1 polymer ?
#
loop_
_entity_poly.entity_id
_entity_poly.type
_entity_poly.pdbx_seq_one_letter_code
_entity_poly.pdbx_strand_id
1 'polypeptide(L)' 'MDKEYYDTLSKLQDMGVNNDYFTGWAGGYLENPAREEQRVNDAYEAGYEDGQAHSMDQANKFLN' A
#
# COMPACT_ATOMS: atom_id res chain seq x y z
N MET A 1 -15.46 -4.64 -8.38
CA MET A 1 -14.25 -4.00 -7.88
C MET A 1 -13.37 -3.58 -9.02
N ASP A 2 -12.57 -2.59 -8.81
CA ASP A 2 -11.78 -2.02 -9.88
C ASP A 2 -10.67 -2.95 -10.32
N LYS A 3 -10.55 -3.10 -11.62
CA LYS A 3 -9.46 -3.84 -12.19
C LYS A 3 -8.12 -3.21 -11.83
N GLU A 4 -8.07 -1.88 -11.75
CA GLU A 4 -6.87 -1.15 -11.35
C GLU A 4 -6.37 -1.58 -9.98
N TYR A 5 -7.28 -1.79 -9.05
CA TYR A 5 -6.93 -2.22 -7.70
C TYR A 5 -6.17 -3.54 -7.74
N TYR A 6 -6.74 -4.53 -8.41
CA TYR A 6 -6.12 -5.84 -8.49
C TYR A 6 -4.83 -5.82 -9.29
N ASP A 7 -4.82 -5.07 -10.39
CA ASP A 7 -3.61 -4.96 -11.20
C ASP A 7 -2.46 -4.36 -10.41
N THR A 8 -2.75 -3.34 -9.61
CA THR A 8 -1.72 -2.70 -8.80
C THR A 8 -1.24 -3.63 -7.69
N LEU A 9 -2.15 -4.33 -7.03
CA LEU A 9 -1.75 -5.29 -6.00
C LEU A 9 -0.85 -6.37 -6.58
N SER A 10 -1.18 -6.85 -7.77
CA SER A 10 -0.34 -7.84 -8.44
C SER A 10 1.05 -7.29 -8.74
N LYS A 11 1.13 -6.05 -9.19
CA LYS A 11 2.42 -5.41 -9.46
C LYS A 11 3.24 -5.25 -8.18
N LEU A 12 2.59 -4.85 -7.10
CA LEU A 12 3.27 -4.70 -5.82
C LEU A 12 3.81 -6.04 -5.32
N GLN A 13 3.04 -7.11 -5.50
CA GLN A 13 3.52 -8.44 -5.15
C GLN A 13 4.72 -8.84 -5.99
N ASP A 14 4.66 -8.60 -7.29
CA ASP A 14 5.76 -8.92 -8.18
C ASP A 14 7.02 -8.14 -7.87
N MET A 15 6.87 -6.90 -7.40
CA MET A 15 8.00 -6.08 -7.00
C MET A 15 8.64 -6.55 -5.70
N GLY A 16 7.88 -7.30 -4.89
CA GLY A 16 8.37 -7.73 -3.59
C GLY A 16 8.40 -6.62 -2.56
N VAL A 17 7.39 -5.76 -2.57
CA VAL A 17 7.35 -4.66 -1.60
C VAL A 17 7.15 -5.20 -0.18
N ASN A 18 7.52 -4.36 0.79
CA ASN A 18 7.31 -4.65 2.19
C ASN A 18 5.83 -4.95 2.44
N ASN A 19 5.57 -5.96 3.27
CA ASN A 19 4.20 -6.38 3.55
C ASN A 19 3.37 -5.27 4.18
N ASP A 20 3.98 -4.43 5.00
CA ASP A 20 3.28 -3.32 5.62
C ASP A 20 2.87 -2.27 4.58
N TYR A 21 3.75 -2.01 3.62
CA TYR A 21 3.40 -1.12 2.50
C TYR A 21 2.22 -1.69 1.72
N PHE A 22 2.28 -2.98 1.40
CA PHE A 22 1.21 -3.65 0.66
C PHE A 22 -0.13 -3.53 1.39
N THR A 23 -0.13 -3.83 2.68
CA THR A 23 -1.34 -3.74 3.48
C THR A 23 -1.86 -2.32 3.57
N GLY A 24 -0.95 -1.37 3.77
CA GLY A 24 -1.32 0.05 3.81
C GLY A 24 -1.91 0.52 2.50
N TRP A 25 -1.30 0.10 1.39
CA TRP A 25 -1.79 0.49 0.07
C TRP A 25 -3.22 0.02 -0.16
N ALA A 26 -3.49 -1.25 0.17
CA ALA A 26 -4.82 -1.81 0.00
C ALA A 26 -5.84 -1.04 0.86
N GLY A 27 -5.50 -0.77 2.11
CA GLY A 27 -6.38 -0.02 3.00
C GLY A 27 -6.62 1.40 2.53
N GLY A 28 -5.58 2.06 2.05
CA GLY A 28 -5.70 3.42 1.54
C GLY A 28 -6.55 3.50 0.29
N TYR A 29 -6.36 2.56 -0.62
CA TYR A 29 -7.14 2.52 -1.85
C TYR A 29 -8.64 2.36 -1.56
N LEU A 30 -8.97 1.50 -0.62
CA LEU A 30 -10.36 1.24 -0.24
C LEU A 30 -10.90 2.30 0.72
N GLU A 31 -10.06 3.25 1.11
CA GLU A 31 -10.39 4.31 2.05
C GLU A 31 -10.87 3.79 3.40
N ASN A 32 -10.34 2.64 3.79
CA ASN A 32 -10.59 2.11 5.12
C ASN A 32 -9.91 2.99 6.16
N PRO A 33 -10.44 3.06 7.38
CA PRO A 33 -9.75 3.82 8.43
C PRO A 33 -8.32 3.33 8.61
N ALA A 34 -7.39 4.26 8.74
CA ALA A 34 -6.01 3.91 8.99
C ALA A 34 -5.93 3.22 10.35
N ARG A 35 -4.99 2.26 10.47
CA ARG A 35 -4.78 1.62 11.75
C ARG A 35 -4.22 2.60 12.75
N GLU A 36 -4.77 2.56 13.94
CA GLU A 36 -4.24 3.35 15.04
C GLU A 36 -3.41 2.50 15.99
N GLU A 37 -3.06 1.31 15.55
CA GLU A 37 -2.25 0.42 16.35
C GLU A 37 -0.82 0.91 16.42
N GLN A 38 -0.17 0.50 17.48
CA GLN A 38 1.19 0.91 17.77
C GLN A 38 2.23 0.44 16.76
N ARG A 39 1.83 -0.40 15.83
CA ARG A 39 2.74 -0.98 14.86
C ARG A 39 2.65 -0.36 13.49
N VAL A 40 1.95 0.75 13.40
CA VAL A 40 1.96 1.52 12.16
C VAL A 40 3.37 2.07 12.01
N ASN A 41 3.96 1.81 10.84
CA ASN A 41 5.33 2.24 10.56
C ASN A 41 5.36 3.03 9.26
N ASP A 42 6.56 3.48 8.88
CA ASP A 42 6.72 4.29 7.67
C ASP A 42 6.22 3.57 6.43
N ALA A 43 6.47 2.26 6.35
CA ALA A 43 6.03 1.49 5.19
C ALA A 43 4.50 1.48 5.09
N TYR A 44 3.82 1.25 6.21
CA TYR A 44 2.36 1.25 6.21
C TYR A 44 1.82 2.62 5.82
N GLU A 45 2.36 3.68 6.44
CA GLU A 45 1.90 5.04 6.16
C GLU A 45 2.12 5.42 4.69
N ALA A 46 3.28 5.10 4.15
CA ALA A 46 3.56 5.38 2.75
C ALA A 46 2.62 4.61 1.84
N GLY A 47 2.36 3.35 2.16
CA GLY A 47 1.41 2.55 1.41
C GLY A 47 0.02 3.15 1.45
N TYR A 48 -0.41 3.55 2.64
CA TYR A 48 -1.74 4.13 2.81
C TYR A 48 -1.89 5.40 1.98
N GLU A 49 -0.90 6.29 2.03
CA GLU A 49 -0.93 7.51 1.23
C GLU A 49 -0.96 7.21 -0.27
N ASP A 50 -0.12 6.27 -0.72
CA ASP A 50 -0.08 5.90 -2.12
C ASP A 50 -1.39 5.25 -2.55
N GLY A 51 -1.98 4.43 -1.70
CA GLY A 51 -3.27 3.82 -1.99
C GLY A 51 -4.36 4.87 -2.16
N GLN A 52 -4.39 5.85 -1.28
CA GLN A 52 -5.36 6.95 -1.39
C GLN A 52 -5.18 7.75 -2.68
N ALA A 53 -3.93 7.93 -3.10
CA ALA A 53 -3.61 8.66 -4.32
C ALA A 53 -3.68 7.78 -5.57
N HIS A 54 -3.94 6.50 -5.42
CA HIS A 54 -3.94 5.51 -6.50
C HIS A 54 -2.60 5.50 -7.23
N SER A 55 -1.50 5.57 -6.49
CA SER A 55 -0.17 5.61 -7.06
C SER A 55 0.75 4.60 -6.38
N MET A 56 1.97 4.46 -6.90
CA MET A 56 2.98 3.58 -6.34
C MET A 56 4.31 4.32 -6.20
N ASP A 57 4.25 5.64 -6.06
CA ASP A 57 5.46 6.47 -6.11
C ASP A 57 6.48 6.09 -5.05
N GLN A 58 6.02 5.64 -3.89
CA GLN A 58 6.90 5.29 -2.79
C GLN A 58 7.22 3.80 -2.71
N ALA A 59 6.67 2.99 -3.61
CA ALA A 59 6.84 1.54 -3.55
C ALA A 59 8.32 1.14 -3.60
N ASN A 60 9.11 1.82 -4.43
CA ASN A 60 10.53 1.51 -4.57
C ASN A 60 11.33 1.72 -3.29
N LYS A 61 10.83 2.52 -2.37
CA LYS A 61 11.50 2.77 -1.10
C LYS A 61 11.29 1.64 -0.09
N PHE A 62 10.34 0.78 -0.36
CA PHE A 62 9.94 -0.24 0.60
C PHE A 62 9.99 -1.64 0.00
N LEU A 63 10.93 -1.86 -0.89
CA LEU A 63 11.18 -3.19 -1.44
C LEU A 63 11.87 -4.05 -0.39
N ASN A 64 11.49 -5.31 -0.34
CA ASN A 64 12.17 -6.27 0.53
C ASN A 64 13.48 -6.76 -0.08
#